data_cbfe4c578587c3c11224be345d48c8d0
#
_entry.id   cbfe4c578587c3c11224be345d48c8d0
#
_cell.length_a   1.000
_cell.length_b   1.000
_cell.length_c   1.000
_cell.angle_alpha   90.00
_cell.angle_beta   90.00
_cell.angle_gamma   90.00
#
_symmetry.space_group_name_H-M   'P 1'
#
loop_
_entity.id
_entity.type
_entity.pdbx_description
1 polymer ?
#
loop_
_entity_poly.entity_id
_entity_poly.type
_entity_poly.pdbx_seq_one_letter_code
_entity_poly.pdbx_strand_id
1 'polypeptide(L)'
;MEKITGKNNDIIKGVKKLFTSSKERRAQGLFVLEGARLVFDVLNSFYEVETFLITESANERYFEQSVLMQKKSKASYFISDTLSQKLSETKNAQGVFAVCKMKSDNINLQKGKKYIATDNLQDPGNLGTVIRTAEALG
;
A
#
# COMPACT_ATOMS: atom_id res chain seq x y z
N MET A 1 9.44 -16.55 5.99
CA MET A 1 9.63 -15.59 4.86
C MET A 1 11.07 -15.64 4.39
N GLU A 2 11.27 -15.63 3.07
CA GLU A 2 12.59 -15.51 2.45
C GLU A 2 13.13 -14.09 2.63
N LYS A 3 14.47 -13.94 2.73
CA LYS A 3 15.12 -12.65 2.94
C LYS A 3 15.71 -12.11 1.64
N ILE A 4 15.26 -10.93 1.22
CA ILE A 4 15.81 -10.20 0.09
C ILE A 4 16.90 -9.24 0.60
N THR A 5 18.15 -9.43 0.14
CA THR A 5 19.30 -8.60 0.53
C THR A 5 19.79 -7.71 -0.60
N GLY A 6 19.51 -8.06 -1.85
CA GLY A 6 20.05 -7.40 -3.04
C GLY A 6 19.14 -6.29 -3.58
N LYS A 7 19.72 -5.09 -3.81
CA LYS A 7 19.01 -3.97 -4.47
C LYS A 7 18.61 -4.26 -5.94
N ASN A 8 19.26 -5.23 -6.56
CA ASN A 8 18.99 -5.64 -7.94
C ASN A 8 17.92 -6.73 -8.06
N ASN A 9 17.33 -7.16 -6.95
CA ASN A 9 16.21 -8.09 -6.95
C ASN A 9 15.02 -7.49 -7.70
N ASP A 10 14.37 -8.30 -8.53
CA ASP A 10 13.30 -7.82 -9.42
C ASP A 10 12.06 -7.37 -8.65
N ILE A 11 11.77 -7.97 -7.48
CA ILE A 11 10.70 -7.53 -6.59
C ILE A 11 10.98 -6.11 -6.10
N ILE A 12 12.19 -5.83 -5.64
CA ILE A 12 12.58 -4.50 -5.15
C ILE A 12 12.51 -3.45 -6.28
N LYS A 13 12.99 -3.79 -7.48
CA LYS A 13 12.87 -2.91 -8.65
C LYS A 13 11.41 -2.66 -9.03
N GLY A 14 10.58 -3.69 -9.00
CA GLY A 14 9.14 -3.59 -9.27
C GLY A 14 8.45 -2.66 -8.28
N VAL A 15 8.66 -2.86 -6.99
CA VAL A 15 8.10 -1.99 -5.93
C VAL A 15 8.56 -0.55 -6.12
N LYS A 16 9.84 -0.31 -6.40
CA LYS A 16 10.36 1.04 -6.64
C LYS A 16 9.71 1.72 -7.85
N LYS A 17 9.48 0.99 -8.95
CA LYS A 17 8.76 1.52 -10.12
C LYS A 17 7.33 1.91 -9.77
N LEU A 18 6.63 1.11 -8.97
CA LEU A 18 5.27 1.41 -8.52
C LEU A 18 5.22 2.67 -7.64
N PHE A 19 6.24 2.94 -6.81
CA PHE A 19 6.32 4.19 -6.06
C PHE A 19 6.43 5.40 -6.99
N THR A 20 7.37 5.36 -7.95
CA THR A 20 7.79 6.53 -8.72
C THR A 20 6.95 6.79 -9.97
N SER A 21 6.17 5.82 -10.47
CA SER A 21 5.50 5.91 -11.77
C SER A 21 4.01 5.59 -11.70
N SER A 22 3.16 6.62 -11.89
CA SER A 22 1.71 6.43 -12.05
C SER A 22 1.35 5.61 -13.28
N LYS A 23 2.16 5.70 -14.37
CA LYS A 23 2.01 4.89 -15.57
C LYS A 23 2.18 3.40 -15.26
N GLU A 24 3.22 3.05 -14.50
CA GLU A 24 3.46 1.66 -14.08
C GLU A 24 2.33 1.14 -13.18
N ARG A 25 1.89 1.94 -12.22
CA ARG A 25 0.75 1.57 -11.35
C ARG A 25 -0.50 1.23 -12.16
N ARG A 26 -0.87 2.08 -13.14
CA ARG A 26 -2.02 1.85 -14.00
C ARG A 26 -1.82 0.63 -14.92
N ALA A 27 -0.65 0.50 -15.53
CA ALA A 27 -0.36 -0.60 -16.44
C ALA A 27 -0.41 -1.97 -15.75
N GLN A 28 0.05 -2.05 -14.49
CA GLN A 28 0.06 -3.28 -13.71
C GLN A 28 -1.21 -3.46 -12.87
N GLY A 29 -2.04 -2.44 -12.70
CA GLY A 29 -3.18 -2.46 -11.79
C GLY A 29 -2.77 -2.62 -10.32
N LEU A 30 -1.59 -2.10 -9.95
CA LEU A 30 -0.99 -2.25 -8.63
C LEU A 30 -0.65 -0.91 -8.01
N PHE A 31 -0.67 -0.83 -6.69
CA PHE A 31 -0.17 0.31 -5.92
C PHE A 31 0.59 -0.15 -4.68
N VAL A 32 1.41 0.73 -4.14
CA VAL A 32 2.21 0.45 -2.95
C VAL A 32 1.69 1.26 -1.76
N LEU A 33 1.62 0.61 -0.62
CA LEU A 33 1.42 1.21 0.68
C LEU A 33 2.72 1.16 1.47
N GLU A 34 3.04 2.24 2.15
CA GLU A 34 4.19 2.36 3.05
C GLU A 34 3.73 2.76 4.45
N GLY A 35 4.36 2.14 5.45
CA GLY A 35 4.15 2.43 6.86
C GLY A 35 3.14 1.52 7.53
N ALA A 36 3.40 1.23 8.80
CA ALA A 36 2.68 0.21 9.56
C ALA A 36 1.16 0.44 9.60
N ARG A 37 0.73 1.70 9.83
CA ARG A 37 -0.70 2.01 9.91
C ARG A 37 -1.43 1.67 8.61
N LEU A 38 -1.00 2.23 7.47
CA LEU A 38 -1.67 2.01 6.19
C LEU A 38 -1.61 0.56 5.74
N VAL A 39 -0.46 -0.09 5.92
CA VAL A 39 -0.27 -1.49 5.53
C VAL A 39 -1.16 -2.41 6.35
N PHE A 40 -1.26 -2.21 7.67
CA PHE A 40 -2.09 -3.07 8.51
C PHE A 40 -3.59 -2.74 8.44
N ASP A 41 -3.98 -1.52 8.07
CA ASP A 41 -5.38 -1.19 7.77
C ASP A 41 -5.95 -2.05 6.62
N VAL A 42 -5.08 -2.55 5.72
CA VAL A 42 -5.47 -3.49 4.66
C VAL A 42 -6.05 -4.80 5.20
N LEU A 43 -5.67 -5.23 6.40
CA LEU A 43 -6.21 -6.44 7.03
C LEU A 43 -7.74 -6.39 7.13
N ASN A 44 -8.30 -5.21 7.39
CA ASN A 44 -9.72 -4.96 7.51
C ASN A 44 -10.38 -4.51 6.19
N SER A 45 -9.68 -4.62 5.08
CA SER A 45 -10.13 -4.20 3.76
C SER A 45 -10.32 -5.38 2.80
N PHE A 46 -11.02 -5.12 1.69
CA PHE A 46 -11.21 -6.07 0.59
C PHE A 46 -10.07 -6.02 -0.45
N TYR A 47 -8.97 -5.32 -0.17
CA TYR A 47 -7.83 -5.29 -1.09
C TYR A 47 -7.06 -6.62 -1.08
N GLU A 48 -6.73 -7.10 -2.28
CA GLU A 48 -5.81 -8.23 -2.45
C GLU A 48 -4.37 -7.73 -2.29
N VAL A 49 -3.60 -8.43 -1.47
CA VAL A 49 -2.18 -8.14 -1.26
C VAL A 49 -1.34 -9.09 -2.10
N GLU A 50 -0.64 -8.54 -3.09
CA GLU A 50 0.26 -9.32 -3.95
C GLU A 50 1.59 -9.61 -3.23
N THR A 51 2.15 -8.59 -2.59
CA THR A 51 3.46 -8.72 -1.92
C THR A 51 3.47 -7.95 -0.61
N PHE A 52 3.95 -8.57 0.44
CA PHE A 52 4.23 -7.96 1.74
C PHE A 52 5.73 -7.94 1.98
N LEU A 53 6.30 -6.79 2.32
CA LEU A 53 7.70 -6.61 2.65
C LEU A 53 7.82 -6.02 4.04
N ILE A 54 8.68 -6.60 4.86
CA ILE A 54 8.89 -6.12 6.23
C ILE A 54 10.36 -6.29 6.64
N THR A 55 10.88 -5.36 7.45
CA THR A 55 12.19 -5.54 8.09
C THR A 55 12.08 -6.44 9.31
N GLU A 56 13.19 -7.06 9.74
CA GLU A 56 13.20 -7.89 10.95
C GLU A 56 12.79 -7.06 12.19
N SER A 57 13.32 -5.84 12.31
CA SER A 57 12.98 -4.92 13.41
C SER A 57 11.51 -4.51 13.44
N ALA A 58 10.92 -4.27 12.27
CA ALA A 58 9.49 -3.99 12.18
C ALA A 58 8.64 -5.23 12.47
N ASN A 59 9.08 -6.42 12.03
CA ASN A 59 8.38 -7.67 12.31
C ASN A 59 8.35 -8.00 13.82
N GLU A 60 9.43 -7.74 14.54
CA GLU A 60 9.44 -7.90 16.01
C GLU A 60 8.44 -6.94 16.67
N ARG A 61 8.41 -5.67 16.23
CA ARG A 61 7.50 -4.65 16.76
C ARG A 61 6.02 -4.92 16.47
N TYR A 62 5.70 -5.49 15.31
CA TYR A 62 4.34 -5.69 14.81
C TYR A 62 4.05 -7.17 14.52
N PHE A 63 4.52 -8.06 15.41
CA PHE A 63 4.53 -9.51 15.17
C PHE A 63 3.15 -10.07 14.80
N GLU A 64 2.12 -9.75 15.57
CA GLU A 64 0.77 -10.27 15.35
C GLU A 64 0.20 -9.84 13.99
N GLN A 65 0.30 -8.53 13.68
CA GLN A 65 -0.17 -7.99 12.41
C GLN A 65 0.62 -8.55 11.22
N SER A 66 1.93 -8.76 11.39
CA SER A 66 2.77 -9.32 10.33
C SER A 66 2.40 -10.76 10.01
N VAL A 67 2.05 -11.57 11.00
CA VAL A 67 1.55 -12.94 10.80
C VAL A 67 0.23 -12.94 10.01
N LEU A 68 -0.67 -12.02 10.33
CA LEU A 68 -1.94 -11.87 9.60
C LEU A 68 -1.70 -11.40 8.15
N MET A 69 -0.80 -10.44 7.94
CA MET A 69 -0.43 -9.96 6.61
C MET A 69 0.23 -11.07 5.76
N GLN A 70 1.07 -11.90 6.35
CA GLN A 70 1.64 -13.06 5.65
C GLN A 70 0.56 -14.02 5.13
N LYS A 71 -0.48 -14.27 5.92
CA LYS A 71 -1.60 -15.11 5.51
C LYS A 71 -2.47 -14.48 4.42
N LYS A 72 -2.58 -13.14 4.43
CA LYS A 72 -3.39 -12.38 3.46
C LYS A 72 -2.65 -12.16 2.14
N SER A 73 -1.32 -12.09 2.15
CA SER A 73 -0.50 -11.78 0.97
C SER A 73 -0.16 -13.04 0.18
N LYS A 74 -0.04 -12.90 -1.16
CA LYS A 74 0.40 -14.00 -2.03
C LYS A 74 1.87 -14.34 -1.82
N ALA A 75 2.69 -13.32 -1.55
CA ALA A 75 4.10 -13.49 -1.26
C ALA A 75 4.54 -12.54 -0.14
N SER A 76 5.48 -13.00 0.69
CA SER A 76 5.99 -12.20 1.82
C SER A 76 7.49 -12.40 1.97
N TYR A 77 8.20 -11.29 2.18
CA TYR A 77 9.65 -11.28 2.25
C TYR A 77 10.15 -10.41 3.40
N PHE A 78 11.24 -10.84 4.00
CA PHE A 78 12.07 -9.95 4.79
C PHE A 78 12.95 -9.09 3.89
N ILE A 79 13.10 -7.83 4.25
CA ILE A 79 14.05 -6.90 3.61
C ILE A 79 15.00 -6.32 4.66
N SER A 80 16.20 -5.92 4.25
CA SER A 80 17.11 -5.22 5.15
C SER A 80 16.65 -3.78 5.40
N ASP A 81 17.04 -3.19 6.55
CA ASP A 81 16.76 -1.78 6.86
C ASP A 81 17.36 -0.85 5.78
N THR A 82 18.50 -1.20 5.22
CA THR A 82 19.12 -0.45 4.11
C THR A 82 18.22 -0.46 2.85
N LEU A 83 17.57 -1.60 2.53
CA LEU A 83 16.64 -1.67 1.41
C LEU A 83 15.35 -0.90 1.72
N SER A 84 14.84 -1.01 2.94
CA SER A 84 13.69 -0.25 3.41
C SER A 84 13.90 1.25 3.24
N GLN A 85 15.03 1.78 3.68
CA GLN A 85 15.38 3.20 3.51
C GLN A 85 15.46 3.64 2.04
N LYS A 86 15.93 2.76 1.14
CA LYS A 86 16.00 3.06 -0.30
C LYS A 86 14.67 2.98 -1.02
N LEU A 87 13.73 2.18 -0.51
CA LEU A 87 12.38 2.08 -1.04
C LEU A 87 11.50 3.23 -0.57
N SER A 88 11.70 3.66 0.66
CA SER A 88 10.88 4.67 1.32
C SER A 88 10.96 6.02 0.61
N GLU A 89 9.81 6.69 0.48
CA GLU A 89 9.70 8.09 0.11
C GLU A 89 9.72 9.01 1.36
N THR A 90 9.67 8.42 2.55
CA THR A 90 9.71 9.15 3.81
C THR A 90 11.11 9.18 4.42
N LYS A 91 11.42 10.24 5.18
CA LYS A 91 12.73 10.37 5.86
C LYS A 91 12.98 9.27 6.89
N ASN A 92 11.91 8.72 7.48
CA ASN A 92 11.96 7.69 8.52
C ASN A 92 11.15 6.49 8.07
N ALA A 93 11.76 5.60 7.28
CA ALA A 93 11.14 4.36 6.84
C ALA A 93 10.75 3.49 8.05
N GLN A 94 9.47 3.10 8.13
CA GLN A 94 8.99 2.21 9.18
C GLN A 94 9.27 0.73 8.92
N GLY A 95 9.86 0.41 7.75
CA GLY A 95 10.21 -0.95 7.40
C GLY A 95 9.04 -1.85 7.02
N VAL A 96 7.88 -1.29 6.68
CA VAL A 96 6.66 -2.06 6.37
C VAL A 96 6.07 -1.56 5.06
N PHE A 97 5.89 -2.47 4.08
CA PHE A 97 5.34 -2.14 2.76
C PHE A 97 4.38 -3.23 2.29
N ALA A 98 3.37 -2.85 1.52
CA ALA A 98 2.49 -3.79 0.82
C ALA A 98 2.25 -3.34 -0.62
N VAL A 99 2.27 -4.29 -1.54
CA VAL A 99 1.81 -4.09 -2.92
C VAL A 99 0.41 -4.68 -3.00
N CYS A 100 -0.55 -3.85 -3.38
CA CYS A 100 -1.95 -4.21 -3.45
C CYS A 100 -2.49 -4.04 -4.87
N LYS A 101 -3.49 -4.84 -5.23
CA LYS A 101 -4.23 -4.65 -6.48
C LYS A 101 -5.14 -3.44 -6.40
N MET A 102 -5.16 -2.65 -7.46
CA MET A 102 -6.19 -1.64 -7.66
C MET A 102 -7.54 -2.31 -7.88
N LYS A 103 -8.59 -1.70 -7.38
CA LYS A 103 -9.94 -2.07 -7.77
C LYS A 103 -10.21 -1.56 -9.20
N SER A 104 -11.06 -2.25 -9.94
CA SER A 104 -11.52 -1.76 -11.24
C SER A 104 -12.29 -0.45 -11.07
N ASP A 105 -12.10 0.48 -12.03
CA ASP A 105 -12.76 1.79 -12.04
C ASP A 105 -14.28 1.72 -12.39
N ASN A 106 -14.88 0.53 -12.38
CA ASN A 106 -16.29 0.36 -12.65
C ASN A 106 -17.14 0.87 -11.48
N ILE A 107 -17.45 2.16 -11.54
CA ILE A 107 -18.40 2.78 -10.62
C ILE A 107 -19.81 2.38 -11.04
N ASN A 108 -20.43 1.50 -10.27
CA ASN A 108 -21.84 1.14 -10.48
C ASN A 108 -22.70 2.10 -9.66
N LEU A 109 -23.21 3.14 -10.33
CA LEU A 109 -24.09 4.12 -9.68
C LEU A 109 -25.44 3.47 -9.32
N GLN A 110 -25.77 3.47 -8.05
CA GLN A 110 -27.02 2.90 -7.54
C GLN A 110 -28.04 4.00 -7.28
N LYS A 111 -29.30 3.78 -7.69
CA LYS A 111 -30.39 4.71 -7.40
C LYS A 111 -30.58 4.86 -5.87
N GLY A 112 -30.73 6.09 -5.41
CA GLY A 112 -30.96 6.40 -3.99
C GLY A 112 -29.69 6.52 -3.14
N LYS A 113 -28.50 6.37 -3.74
CA LYS A 113 -27.23 6.65 -3.07
C LYS A 113 -26.76 8.07 -3.36
N LYS A 114 -25.99 8.65 -2.42
CA LYS A 114 -25.33 9.93 -2.61
C LYS A 114 -23.90 9.69 -3.15
N TYR A 115 -23.46 10.56 -4.02
CA TYR A 115 -22.13 10.49 -4.65
C TYR A 115 -21.50 11.87 -4.60
N ILE A 116 -20.19 11.89 -4.40
CA ILE A 116 -19.38 13.11 -4.52
C ILE A 116 -18.45 12.91 -5.73
N ALA A 117 -18.53 13.82 -6.69
CA ALA A 117 -17.62 13.88 -7.79
C ALA A 117 -16.62 15.02 -7.56
N THR A 118 -15.34 14.74 -7.70
CA THR A 118 -14.28 15.76 -7.64
C THR A 118 -13.66 15.88 -9.03
N ASP A 119 -13.45 17.12 -9.48
CA ASP A 119 -12.77 17.40 -10.73
C ASP A 119 -11.48 18.16 -10.44
N ASN A 120 -10.37 17.68 -11.02
CA ASN A 120 -9.04 18.27 -10.97
C ASN A 120 -8.55 18.64 -9.53
N LEU A 121 -8.92 17.85 -8.53
CA LEU A 121 -8.47 18.04 -7.15
C LEU A 121 -7.00 17.59 -7.02
N GLN A 122 -6.09 18.55 -6.94
CA GLN A 122 -4.65 18.29 -7.00
C GLN A 122 -4.03 17.98 -5.63
N ASP A 123 -4.57 18.56 -4.55
CA ASP A 123 -4.03 18.39 -3.20
C ASP A 123 -4.60 17.13 -2.52
N PRO A 124 -3.75 16.15 -2.18
CA PRO A 124 -4.18 14.94 -1.46
C PRO A 124 -4.79 15.23 -0.07
N GLY A 125 -4.36 16.32 0.60
CA GLY A 125 -4.91 16.74 1.88
C GLY A 125 -6.37 17.18 1.75
N ASN A 126 -6.68 17.94 0.70
CA ASN A 126 -8.05 18.36 0.39
C ASN A 126 -8.92 17.16 0.03
N LEU A 127 -8.42 16.21 -0.76
CA LEU A 127 -9.13 14.97 -1.07
C LEU A 127 -9.44 14.18 0.21
N GLY A 128 -8.45 14.01 1.09
CA GLY A 128 -8.65 13.34 2.36
C GLY A 128 -9.68 14.03 3.26
N THR A 129 -9.75 15.36 3.23
CA THR A 129 -10.76 16.14 3.96
C THR A 129 -12.16 15.90 3.38
N VAL A 130 -12.32 15.92 2.06
CA VAL A 130 -13.60 15.62 1.39
C VAL A 130 -14.09 14.22 1.75
N ILE A 131 -13.21 13.21 1.68
CA ILE A 131 -13.56 11.82 2.01
C ILE A 131 -14.03 11.69 3.46
N ARG A 132 -13.28 12.25 4.43
CA ARG A 132 -13.64 12.19 5.85
C ARG A 132 -14.96 12.93 6.14
N THR A 133 -15.17 14.07 5.51
CA THR A 133 -16.43 14.83 5.66
C THR A 133 -17.60 14.08 5.07
N ALA A 134 -17.42 13.48 3.90
CA ALA A 134 -18.45 12.68 3.26
C ALA A 134 -18.87 11.47 4.12
N GLU A 135 -17.89 10.76 4.69
CA GLU A 135 -18.14 9.63 5.58
C GLU A 135 -18.89 10.06 6.86
N ALA A 136 -18.50 11.18 7.45
CA ALA A 136 -19.14 11.71 8.67
C ALA A 136 -20.59 12.16 8.45
N LEU A 137 -20.96 12.55 7.22
CA LEU A 137 -22.30 13.02 6.87
C LEU A 137 -23.21 11.91 6.29
N GLY A 138 -22.71 10.68 6.10
CA GLY A 138 -23.46 9.53 5.55
C GLY A 138 -23.65 9.66 4.07
#